data_35588fe3c67934fa10c996b8191ea51f
#
_entry.id   35588fe3c67934fa10c996b8191ea51f
#
_cell.length_a   1.000
_cell.length_b   1.000
_cell.length_c   1.000
_cell.angle_alpha   90.00
_cell.angle_beta   90.00
_cell.angle_gamma   90.00
#
_symmetry.space_group_name_H-M   'P 1'
#
loop_
_entity.id
_entity.type
_entity.pdbx_description
1 polymer ?
#
loop_
_entity_poly.entity_id
_entity_poly.type
_entity_poly.pdbx_seq_one_letter_code
_entity_poly.pdbx_strand_id
1 'polypeptide(L)'
;MTNTRTILDEIYDAWRDHDLERLASYLPDEFSHVIHIPQDVHPLGGMCHGKKAALERLSLIFTQFDSLLLDPSEVVIDADRAAVEIQIHCRHKETGRSLESVKTNFWTLEAGWPISLAEYYDIAGLRAFMTAVAASSPS
;
A
#
# COMPACT_ATOMS: atom_id res chain seq x y z
N MET A 1 -10.79 16.71 -18.68
CA MET A 1 -10.80 15.24 -18.76
C MET A 1 -9.83 14.67 -17.73
N THR A 2 -10.28 13.74 -16.89
CA THR A 2 -9.46 13.16 -15.85
C THR A 2 -8.45 12.18 -16.45
N ASN A 3 -7.17 12.36 -16.13
CA ASN A 3 -6.12 11.43 -16.54
C ASN A 3 -5.77 10.49 -15.39
N THR A 4 -6.34 9.28 -15.44
CA THR A 4 -6.14 8.27 -14.40
C THR A 4 -4.68 7.91 -14.23
N ARG A 5 -3.91 7.79 -15.30
CA ARG A 5 -2.48 7.46 -15.21
C ARG A 5 -1.72 8.51 -14.41
N THR A 6 -1.98 9.78 -14.67
CA THR A 6 -1.36 10.88 -13.92
C THR A 6 -1.74 10.85 -12.45
N ILE A 7 -3.03 10.59 -12.15
CA ILE A 7 -3.50 10.48 -10.77
C ILE A 7 -2.78 9.34 -10.04
N LEU A 8 -2.69 8.17 -10.67
CA LEU A 8 -1.99 7.03 -10.06
C LEU A 8 -0.50 7.32 -9.86
N ASP A 9 0.16 7.94 -10.83
CA ASP A 9 1.57 8.33 -10.70
C ASP A 9 1.78 9.25 -9.49
N GLU A 10 0.91 10.23 -9.30
CA GLU A 10 0.98 11.17 -8.18
C GLU A 10 0.67 10.49 -6.84
N ILE A 11 -0.28 9.54 -6.83
CA ILE A 11 -0.58 8.75 -5.63
C ILE A 11 0.66 7.95 -5.20
N TYR A 12 1.32 7.28 -6.14
CA TYR A 12 2.51 6.49 -5.80
C TYR A 12 3.70 7.36 -5.41
N ASP A 13 3.85 8.55 -5.99
CA ASP A 13 4.86 9.51 -5.55
C ASP A 13 4.62 9.95 -4.11
N ALA A 14 3.38 10.28 -3.77
CA ALA A 14 3.00 10.66 -2.41
C ALA A 14 3.20 9.49 -1.41
N TRP A 15 2.87 8.28 -1.84
CA TRP A 15 3.06 7.06 -1.05
C TRP A 15 4.55 6.83 -0.75
N ARG A 16 5.38 6.93 -1.78
CA ARG A 16 6.84 6.80 -1.65
C ARG A 16 7.41 7.81 -0.65
N ASP A 17 6.88 9.03 -0.68
CA ASP A 17 7.31 10.12 0.19
C ASP A 17 6.66 10.08 1.58
N HIS A 18 5.76 9.12 1.84
CA HIS A 18 4.95 9.03 3.06
C HIS A 18 4.15 10.33 3.32
N ASP A 19 3.70 10.98 2.26
CA ASP A 19 2.95 12.23 2.31
C ASP A 19 1.45 11.95 2.40
N LEU A 20 0.94 11.80 3.62
CA LEU A 20 -0.46 11.45 3.87
C LEU A 20 -1.42 12.56 3.43
N GLU A 21 -1.06 13.82 3.59
CA GLU A 21 -1.89 14.94 3.18
C GLU A 21 -2.09 14.94 1.66
N ARG A 22 -1.02 14.72 0.91
CA ARG A 22 -1.09 14.63 -0.55
C ARG A 22 -1.90 13.41 -0.99
N LEU A 23 -1.69 12.24 -0.34
CA LEU A 23 -2.51 11.05 -0.60
C LEU A 23 -3.99 11.33 -0.40
N ALA A 24 -4.34 11.99 0.71
CA ALA A 24 -5.72 12.32 1.04
C ALA A 24 -6.41 13.13 -0.06
N SER A 25 -5.66 13.97 -0.75
CA SER A 25 -6.22 14.83 -1.80
C SER A 25 -6.75 14.06 -3.02
N TYR A 26 -6.30 12.81 -3.20
CA TYR A 26 -6.73 11.97 -4.32
C TYR A 26 -7.83 10.97 -3.96
N LEU A 27 -8.17 10.84 -2.68
CA LEU A 27 -9.08 9.80 -2.20
C LEU A 27 -10.43 10.40 -1.79
N PRO A 28 -11.56 9.76 -2.15
CA PRO A 28 -12.88 10.21 -1.68
C PRO A 28 -13.08 9.83 -0.22
N ASP A 29 -14.03 10.50 0.44
CA ASP A 29 -14.32 10.23 1.85
C ASP A 29 -14.75 8.77 2.09
N GLU A 30 -15.41 8.15 1.13
CA GLU A 30 -15.92 6.78 1.21
C GLU A 30 -14.93 5.74 0.68
N PHE A 31 -13.67 6.11 0.54
CA PHE A 31 -12.64 5.22 0.01
C PHE A 31 -12.57 3.91 0.80
N SER A 32 -12.58 2.78 0.08
CA SER A 32 -12.42 1.45 0.68
C SER A 32 -11.03 0.91 0.38
N HIS A 33 -10.39 0.36 1.40
CA HIS A 33 -9.03 -0.17 1.27
C HIS A 33 -8.95 -1.56 1.91
N VAL A 34 -8.59 -2.56 1.12
CA VAL A 34 -8.34 -3.89 1.65
C VAL A 34 -6.88 -4.28 1.39
N ILE A 35 -6.23 -4.72 2.45
CA ILE A 35 -4.89 -5.32 2.36
C ILE A 35 -5.08 -6.82 2.58
N HIS A 36 -4.87 -7.61 1.53
CA HIS A 36 -5.03 -9.06 1.57
C HIS A 36 -3.84 -9.73 2.26
N ILE A 37 -3.69 -9.42 3.54
CA ILE A 37 -2.70 -10.03 4.42
C ILE A 37 -3.46 -10.58 5.62
N PRO A 38 -3.31 -11.88 5.95
CA PRO A 38 -3.91 -12.42 7.16
C PRO A 38 -3.44 -11.67 8.41
N GLN A 39 -4.34 -11.43 9.35
CA GLN A 39 -3.99 -10.64 10.55
C GLN A 39 -2.99 -11.36 11.46
N ASP A 40 -2.86 -12.67 11.35
CA ASP A 40 -1.81 -13.40 12.05
C ASP A 40 -0.41 -13.18 11.43
N VAL A 41 -0.35 -12.69 10.19
CA VAL A 41 0.90 -12.25 9.55
C VAL A 41 1.23 -10.81 9.94
N HIS A 42 0.23 -9.92 9.83
CA HIS A 42 0.38 -8.53 10.24
C HIS A 42 -0.98 -7.98 10.69
N PRO A 43 -1.05 -7.34 11.87
CA PRO A 43 -2.32 -6.88 12.42
C PRO A 43 -3.01 -5.79 11.59
N LEU A 44 -2.28 -5.09 10.73
CA LEU A 44 -2.84 -4.05 9.86
C LEU A 44 -3.41 -4.59 8.54
N GLY A 45 -3.41 -5.92 8.34
CA GLY A 45 -4.10 -6.56 7.23
C GLY A 45 -5.62 -6.48 7.37
N GLY A 46 -6.33 -6.70 6.27
CA GLY A 46 -7.79 -6.70 6.24
C GLY A 46 -8.40 -5.47 5.61
N MET A 47 -9.70 -5.29 5.83
CA MET A 47 -10.49 -4.23 5.21
C MET A 47 -10.58 -3.01 6.12
N CYS A 48 -10.44 -1.80 5.56
CA CYS A 48 -10.93 -0.61 6.18
C CYS A 48 -11.86 0.18 5.25
N HIS A 49 -12.87 0.81 5.82
CA HIS A 49 -13.82 1.60 5.09
C HIS A 49 -13.71 3.07 5.50
N GLY A 50 -13.67 3.93 4.50
CA GLY A 50 -13.53 5.37 4.67
C GLY A 50 -12.08 5.86 4.57
N LYS A 51 -11.93 7.05 4.02
CA LYS A 51 -10.61 7.68 3.83
C LYS A 51 -9.87 7.83 5.15
N LYS A 52 -10.55 8.29 6.20
CA LYS A 52 -9.93 8.50 7.50
C LYS A 52 -9.29 7.22 8.03
N ALA A 53 -10.04 6.11 8.01
CA ALA A 53 -9.54 4.81 8.49
C ALA A 53 -8.37 4.33 7.63
N ALA A 54 -8.46 4.50 6.32
CA ALA A 54 -7.37 4.09 5.40
C ALA A 54 -6.09 4.89 5.68
N LEU A 55 -6.19 6.19 5.88
CA LEU A 55 -5.02 7.03 6.16
C LEU A 55 -4.43 6.75 7.54
N GLU A 56 -5.26 6.48 8.55
CA GLU A 56 -4.78 6.08 9.88
C GLU A 56 -3.97 4.79 9.79
N ARG A 57 -4.45 3.79 9.03
CA ARG A 57 -3.73 2.54 8.82
C ARG A 57 -2.40 2.77 8.09
N LEU A 58 -2.39 3.56 7.02
CA LEU A 58 -1.16 3.90 6.31
C LEU A 58 -0.17 4.63 7.20
N SER A 59 -0.66 5.55 8.04
CA SER A 59 0.19 6.24 9.01
C SER A 59 0.90 5.26 9.93
N LEU A 60 0.21 4.24 10.43
CA LEU A 60 0.80 3.20 11.28
C LEU A 60 1.84 2.39 10.50
N ILE A 61 1.58 2.06 9.25
CA ILE A 61 2.55 1.36 8.40
C ILE A 61 3.80 2.22 8.20
N PHE A 62 3.63 3.50 7.91
CA PHE A 62 4.74 4.43 7.68
C PHE A 62 5.59 4.66 8.94
N THR A 63 4.99 4.50 10.13
CA THR A 63 5.78 4.57 11.37
C THR A 63 6.62 3.32 11.62
N GLN A 64 6.23 2.18 11.05
CA GLN A 64 6.93 0.90 11.25
C GLN A 64 7.98 0.62 10.19
N PHE A 65 7.78 1.11 8.97
CA PHE A 65 8.63 0.77 7.83
C PHE A 65 9.10 1.99 7.07
N ASP A 66 10.36 1.94 6.62
CA ASP A 66 10.86 2.85 5.60
C ASP A 66 10.61 2.24 4.22
N SER A 67 10.26 3.08 3.26
CA SER A 67 10.12 2.69 1.87
C SER A 67 11.42 3.00 1.14
N LEU A 68 12.23 1.97 0.89
CA LEU A 68 13.52 2.12 0.19
C LEU A 68 13.32 2.08 -1.33
N LEU A 69 12.30 1.36 -1.79
CA LEU A 69 11.87 1.31 -3.17
C LEU A 69 10.36 1.10 -3.21
N LEU A 70 9.69 1.88 -4.02
CA LEU A 70 8.29 1.67 -4.37
C LEU A 70 8.16 2.05 -5.84
N ASP A 71 8.26 1.03 -6.70
CA ASP A 71 8.32 1.21 -8.15
C ASP A 71 7.14 0.55 -8.84
N PRO A 72 6.15 1.35 -9.33
CA PRO A 72 5.06 0.81 -10.14
C PRO A 72 5.60 0.39 -11.52
N SER A 73 6.11 -0.83 -11.59
CA SER A 73 6.81 -1.35 -12.77
C SER A 73 5.88 -1.64 -13.94
N GLU A 74 4.60 -1.92 -13.69
CA GLU A 74 3.63 -2.18 -14.73
C GLU A 74 2.25 -1.63 -14.32
N VAL A 75 1.63 -0.86 -15.21
CA VAL A 75 0.32 -0.25 -14.98
C VAL A 75 -0.59 -0.59 -16.15
N VAL A 76 -1.74 -1.20 -15.85
CA VAL A 76 -2.78 -1.50 -16.85
C VAL A 76 -4.05 -0.78 -16.41
N ILE A 77 -4.60 0.05 -17.29
CA ILE A 77 -5.84 0.79 -17.04
C ILE A 77 -6.86 0.37 -18.09
N ASP A 78 -8.02 -0.09 -17.64
CA ASP A 78 -9.12 -0.48 -18.51
C ASP A 78 -10.44 0.01 -17.90
N ALA A 79 -11.04 1.03 -18.53
CA ALA A 79 -12.30 1.63 -18.12
C ALA A 79 -12.26 2.06 -16.63
N ASP A 80 -13.04 1.38 -15.76
CA ASP A 80 -13.19 1.70 -14.35
C ASP A 80 -12.26 0.85 -13.44
N ARG A 81 -11.25 0.21 -14.01
CA ARG A 81 -10.30 -0.64 -13.30
C ARG A 81 -8.86 -0.31 -13.65
N ALA A 82 -7.98 -0.46 -12.68
CA ALA A 82 -6.55 -0.39 -12.92
C ALA A 82 -5.85 -1.47 -12.11
N ALA A 83 -4.83 -2.09 -12.71
CA ALA A 83 -3.95 -3.03 -12.03
C ALA A 83 -2.53 -2.49 -12.10
N VAL A 84 -1.85 -2.50 -10.96
CA VAL A 84 -0.48 -1.99 -10.85
C VAL A 84 0.38 -3.03 -10.17
N GLU A 85 1.43 -3.48 -10.85
CA GLU A 85 2.46 -4.31 -10.24
C GLU A 85 3.55 -3.40 -9.69
N ILE A 86 3.92 -3.60 -8.43
CA ILE A 86 4.82 -2.70 -7.72
C ILE A 86 5.99 -3.51 -7.14
N GLN A 87 7.21 -3.12 -7.52
CA GLN A 87 8.41 -3.63 -6.87
C GLN A 87 8.61 -2.85 -5.59
N ILE A 88 8.75 -3.56 -4.47
CA ILE A 88 8.93 -2.94 -3.16
C ILE A 88 10.21 -3.40 -2.50
N HIS A 89 10.85 -2.48 -1.79
CA HIS A 89 11.91 -2.76 -0.84
C HIS A 89 11.63 -1.91 0.39
N CYS A 90 11.30 -2.56 1.48
CA CYS A 90 10.99 -1.87 2.73
C CYS A 90 11.94 -2.34 3.83
N ARG A 91 12.11 -1.48 4.84
CA ARG A 91 12.93 -1.79 6.01
C ARG A 91 12.11 -1.57 7.27
N HIS A 92 12.07 -2.58 8.13
CA HIS A 92 11.47 -2.46 9.45
C HIS A 92 12.36 -1.58 10.32
N LYS A 93 11.85 -0.43 10.76
CA LYS A 93 12.67 0.60 11.43
C LYS A 93 13.32 0.10 12.70
N GLU A 94 12.57 -0.61 13.54
CA GLU A 94 13.03 -1.05 14.84
C GLU A 94 14.16 -2.11 14.74
N THR A 95 14.01 -3.07 13.84
CA THR A 95 14.96 -4.19 13.71
C THR A 95 16.02 -3.99 12.64
N GLY A 96 15.78 -3.08 11.68
CA GLY A 96 16.64 -2.87 10.52
C GLY A 96 16.52 -3.95 9.45
N ARG A 97 15.68 -4.97 9.66
CA ARG A 97 15.47 -6.02 8.64
C ARG A 97 14.72 -5.46 7.44
N SER A 98 15.08 -5.94 6.26
CA SER A 98 14.46 -5.48 5.02
C SER A 98 13.83 -6.62 4.23
N LEU A 99 12.87 -6.26 3.39
CA LEU A 99 12.14 -7.17 2.50
C LEU A 99 12.12 -6.58 1.10
N GLU A 100 12.58 -7.35 0.14
CA GLU A 100 12.35 -7.07 -1.29
C GLU A 100 11.25 -8.01 -1.77
N SER A 101 10.23 -7.46 -2.40
CA SER A 101 9.07 -8.24 -2.83
C SER A 101 8.33 -7.52 -3.95
N VAL A 102 7.25 -8.13 -4.40
CA VAL A 102 6.33 -7.57 -5.39
C VAL A 102 4.94 -7.57 -4.77
N LYS A 103 4.22 -6.47 -4.93
CA LYS A 103 2.80 -6.44 -4.62
C LYS A 103 2.00 -6.02 -5.84
N THR A 104 0.74 -6.42 -5.90
CA THR A 104 -0.18 -6.03 -6.95
C THR A 104 -1.34 -5.26 -6.33
N ASN A 105 -1.59 -4.08 -6.85
CA ASN A 105 -2.71 -3.23 -6.44
C ASN A 105 -3.79 -3.26 -7.52
N PHE A 106 -5.03 -3.50 -7.09
CA PHE A 106 -6.20 -3.38 -7.96
C PHE A 106 -7.03 -2.19 -7.50
N TRP A 107 -7.16 -1.22 -8.38
CA TRP A 107 -7.94 -0.01 -8.15
C TRP A 107 -9.29 -0.11 -8.84
N THR A 108 -10.35 0.31 -8.16
CA THR A 108 -11.64 0.60 -8.78
C THR A 108 -11.76 2.11 -8.94
N LEU A 109 -12.22 2.54 -10.09
CA LEU A 109 -12.25 3.95 -10.48
C LEU A 109 -13.69 4.38 -10.76
N GLU A 110 -13.98 5.66 -10.52
CA GLU A 110 -15.21 6.30 -10.93
C GLU A 110 -14.86 7.64 -11.57
N ALA A 111 -15.29 7.82 -12.82
CA ALA A 111 -14.92 9.00 -13.62
C ALA A 111 -13.39 9.26 -13.62
N GLY A 112 -12.60 8.17 -13.60
CA GLY A 112 -11.15 8.23 -13.60
C GLY A 112 -10.49 8.41 -12.24
N TRP A 113 -11.27 8.61 -11.16
CA TRP A 113 -10.74 8.80 -9.82
C TRP A 113 -10.81 7.51 -9.00
N PRO A 114 -9.80 7.22 -8.18
CA PRO A 114 -9.82 6.04 -7.31
C PRO A 114 -10.94 6.10 -6.29
N ILE A 115 -11.70 4.99 -6.15
CA ILE A 115 -12.73 4.84 -5.13
C ILE A 115 -12.48 3.66 -4.21
N SER A 116 -11.66 2.70 -4.64
CA SER A 116 -11.25 1.59 -3.78
C SER A 116 -9.92 1.00 -4.23
N LEU A 117 -9.23 0.36 -3.30
CA LEU A 117 -7.96 -0.30 -3.53
C LEU A 117 -7.94 -1.66 -2.85
N ALA A 118 -7.52 -2.69 -3.59
CA ALA A 118 -7.21 -4.00 -3.04
C ALA A 118 -5.73 -4.30 -3.29
N GLU A 119 -4.99 -4.62 -2.22
CA GLU A 119 -3.57 -4.92 -2.30
C GLU A 119 -3.30 -6.40 -2.04
N TYR A 120 -2.49 -7.00 -2.90
CA TYR A 120 -2.10 -8.40 -2.82
C TYR A 120 -0.59 -8.51 -2.69
N TYR A 121 -0.14 -9.35 -1.77
CA TYR A 121 1.27 -9.55 -1.43
C TYR A 121 1.67 -11.01 -1.61
N ASP A 122 2.97 -11.27 -1.69
CA ASP A 122 3.54 -12.61 -1.49
C ASP A 122 3.43 -12.96 0.00
N ILE A 123 2.37 -13.68 0.37
CA ILE A 123 2.07 -13.96 1.78
C ILE A 123 3.14 -14.85 2.43
N ALA A 124 3.65 -15.86 1.72
CA ALA A 124 4.68 -16.73 2.26
C ALA A 124 5.96 -15.96 2.58
N GLY A 125 6.40 -15.10 1.65
CA GLY A 125 7.58 -14.26 1.86
C GLY A 125 7.37 -13.25 2.98
N LEU A 126 6.20 -12.63 3.04
CA LEU A 126 5.87 -11.67 4.09
C LEU A 126 5.79 -12.34 5.47
N ARG A 127 5.20 -13.54 5.56
CA ARG A 127 5.14 -14.30 6.80
C ARG A 127 6.54 -14.62 7.32
N ALA A 128 7.43 -15.09 6.45
CA ALA A 128 8.81 -15.37 6.82
C ALA A 128 9.53 -14.11 7.32
N PHE A 129 9.32 -12.99 6.64
CA PHE A 129 9.89 -11.69 7.03
C PHE A 129 9.39 -11.26 8.40
N MET A 130 8.08 -11.31 8.64
CA MET A 130 7.49 -10.89 9.92
C MET A 130 7.90 -11.83 11.07
N THR A 131 8.10 -13.11 10.79
CA THR A 131 8.65 -14.06 11.77
C THR A 131 10.07 -13.66 12.16
N ALA A 132 10.90 -13.29 11.18
CA ALA A 132 12.27 -12.83 11.44
C ALA A 132 12.29 -11.50 12.21
N VAL A 133 11.37 -10.58 11.89
CA VAL A 133 11.22 -9.32 12.62
C VAL A 133 10.89 -9.59 14.10
N ALA A 134 9.93 -10.46 14.37
CA ALA A 134 9.53 -10.81 15.74
C ALA A 134 10.69 -11.44 16.52
N ALA A 135 11.47 -12.31 15.89
CA ALA A 135 12.62 -12.96 16.51
C ALA A 135 13.78 -11.98 16.79
N SER A 136 13.83 -10.84 16.09
CA SER A 136 14.90 -9.83 16.21
C SER A 136 14.52 -8.69 17.14
N SER A 137 13.25 -8.57 17.51
CA SER A 137 12.77 -7.47 18.35
C SER A 137 13.29 -7.66 19.78
N PRO A 138 13.73 -6.58 20.46
CA PRO A 138 14.10 -6.67 21.86
C PRO A 138 12.88 -7.09 22.70
N SER A 139 13.11 -7.95 23.62
CA SER A 139 12.07 -8.44 24.54
C SER A 139 11.80 -7.43 25.66
#